data_ef6d3103ad570592d1965d2d1ef7c57a
#
_entry.id   ef6d3103ad570592d1965d2d1ef7c57a
#
_cell.length_a   1.000
_cell.length_b   1.000
_cell.length_c   1.000
_cell.angle_alpha   90.00
_cell.angle_beta   90.00
_cell.angle_gamma   90.00
#
_symmetry.space_group_name_H-M   'P 1'
#
loop_
_entity.id
_entity.type
_entity.pdbx_description
1 polymer ?
#
loop_
_entity_poly.entity_id
_entity_poly.type
_entity_poly.pdbx_seq_one_letter_code
_entity_poly.pdbx_strand_id
1 'polypeptide(L)'
;MCVNVSNHQLASRELMEVCRPAQMLGTTVPVVSDDVQPLLLLLPSDISGELSGLTSQLSDVVLDKGRRPHAWSAGKRIFLGRRGRVVTSDDLNTVVTRVGDFGSDNRAGLEAQLHRISAIRNRGNHIIGLTMRVGRHVSGNAHMIADLLFRDDASILFLGEPGSGKTTIVREVTRLLAETRNVLIVDTSNEIAGDGDVPHPCVGLARRMHVRSLAEQGDVMIEGVQNHTPEVMVIDEIGRQAEVDAARTCKQRGVRMIASAHGDLRKLIKNKELRGLVGGIEKVTLGDAQAKEEAKKHGQPPDAPLNKLKTQRAGSPIFDVVIELRRGELHDWRIVSPCATAVDSILEGARYEAQRRTRNDTTGEFFLELEHS
;
A
#
# COMPACT_ATOMS: atom_id res chain seq x y z
N MET A 1 -29.35 3.17 -43.80
CA MET A 1 -29.20 2.20 -42.71
C MET A 1 -28.21 2.77 -41.71
N CYS A 2 -28.69 3.44 -40.68
CA CYS A 2 -27.81 3.93 -39.61
C CYS A 2 -27.57 2.78 -38.64
N VAL A 3 -26.31 2.38 -38.53
CA VAL A 3 -25.88 1.39 -37.55
C VAL A 3 -25.78 2.09 -36.21
N ASN A 4 -26.63 1.70 -35.28
CA ASN A 4 -26.55 2.10 -33.87
C ASN A 4 -25.29 1.50 -33.25
N VAL A 5 -24.20 2.25 -33.24
CA VAL A 5 -23.01 1.91 -32.45
C VAL A 5 -23.38 2.17 -31.01
N SER A 6 -23.47 1.13 -30.20
CA SER A 6 -23.87 1.21 -28.81
C SER A 6 -22.92 2.13 -28.03
N ASN A 7 -23.46 2.96 -27.15
CA ASN A 7 -22.71 3.88 -26.26
C ASN A 7 -21.56 3.20 -25.49
N HIS A 8 -21.62 1.88 -25.29
CA HIS A 8 -20.54 1.07 -24.69
C HIS A 8 -19.26 1.02 -25.52
N GLN A 9 -19.34 1.00 -26.86
CA GLN A 9 -18.15 0.98 -27.72
C GLN A 9 -17.48 2.35 -27.84
N LEU A 10 -18.24 3.43 -27.71
CA LEU A 10 -17.69 4.79 -27.67
C LEU A 10 -16.97 5.06 -26.36
N ALA A 11 -17.55 4.69 -25.22
CA ALA A 11 -16.89 4.80 -23.91
C ALA A 11 -15.59 3.97 -23.84
N SER A 12 -15.57 2.77 -24.40
CA SER A 12 -14.36 1.93 -24.47
C SER A 12 -13.29 2.51 -25.41
N ARG A 13 -13.67 3.19 -26.49
CA ARG A 13 -12.73 3.87 -27.38
C ARG A 13 -12.16 5.17 -26.78
N GLU A 14 -12.97 5.97 -26.12
CA GLU A 14 -12.51 7.16 -25.41
C GLU A 14 -11.57 6.80 -24.24
N LEU A 15 -11.88 5.72 -23.50
CA LEU A 15 -11.00 5.19 -22.45
C LEU A 15 -9.69 4.62 -23.02
N MET A 16 -9.70 4.02 -24.20
CA MET A 16 -8.47 3.55 -24.87
C MET A 16 -7.62 4.72 -25.41
N GLU A 17 -8.21 5.82 -25.86
CA GLU A 17 -7.47 7.02 -26.25
C GLU A 17 -6.86 7.74 -25.04
N VAL A 18 -7.48 7.68 -23.88
CA VAL A 18 -6.98 8.22 -22.61
C VAL A 18 -5.78 7.41 -22.05
N CYS A 19 -5.66 6.15 -22.45
CA CYS A 19 -4.51 5.29 -22.06
C CYS A 19 -3.24 5.56 -22.91
N ARG A 20 -3.24 6.47 -23.88
CA ARG A 20 -2.04 6.83 -24.67
C ARG A 20 -0.86 7.38 -23.86
N PRO A 21 -1.01 8.05 -22.71
CA PRO A 21 0.14 8.38 -21.87
C PRO A 21 0.94 7.17 -21.38
N ALA A 22 0.30 6.01 -21.20
CA ALA A 22 1.00 4.76 -20.85
C ALA A 22 1.98 4.29 -21.94
N GLN A 23 1.76 4.66 -23.22
CA GLN A 23 2.70 4.39 -24.30
C GLN A 23 3.94 5.28 -24.25
N MET A 24 3.88 6.45 -23.60
CA MET A 24 5.06 7.31 -23.39
C MET A 24 6.01 6.78 -22.30
N LEU A 25 5.51 5.95 -21.37
CA LEU A 25 6.31 5.33 -20.32
C LEU A 25 6.87 3.94 -20.69
N GLY A 26 6.61 3.47 -21.90
CA GLY A 26 7.03 2.15 -22.42
C GLY A 26 6.20 1.00 -21.85
N THR A 27 6.04 -0.08 -22.61
CA THR A 27 5.54 -1.36 -22.12
C THR A 27 6.55 -1.92 -21.14
N THR A 28 6.30 -1.77 -19.85
CA THR A 28 7.27 -2.23 -18.85
C THR A 28 6.74 -3.49 -18.19
N VAL A 29 7.39 -4.58 -18.52
CA VAL A 29 7.35 -5.78 -17.67
C VAL A 29 7.94 -5.38 -16.33
N PRO A 30 7.26 -5.64 -15.20
CA PRO A 30 7.82 -5.32 -13.90
C PRO A 30 9.17 -5.98 -13.69
N VAL A 31 10.14 -5.20 -13.26
CA VAL A 31 11.48 -5.67 -12.95
C VAL A 31 11.63 -5.77 -11.45
N VAL A 32 11.90 -6.97 -10.95
CA VAL A 32 12.26 -7.18 -9.55
C VAL A 32 13.73 -6.84 -9.41
N SER A 33 14.02 -5.90 -8.53
CA SER A 33 15.40 -5.55 -8.15
C SER A 33 15.60 -5.87 -6.68
N ASP A 34 16.67 -6.61 -6.40
CA ASP A 34 17.13 -6.88 -5.05
C ASP A 34 18.67 -6.74 -5.01
N ASP A 35 19.15 -5.94 -4.09
CA ASP A 35 20.56 -5.92 -3.75
C ASP A 35 20.74 -6.67 -2.41
N VAL A 36 20.89 -7.98 -2.49
CA VAL A 36 21.07 -8.84 -1.30
C VAL A 36 22.49 -8.74 -0.75
N GLN A 37 23.46 -8.21 -1.49
CA GLN A 37 24.86 -8.18 -1.09
C GLN A 37 25.10 -7.45 0.24
N PRO A 38 24.53 -6.26 0.52
CA PRO A 38 24.66 -5.60 1.81
C PRO A 38 24.22 -6.46 2.99
N LEU A 39 23.15 -7.25 2.81
CA LEU A 39 22.68 -8.19 3.84
C LEU A 39 23.66 -9.33 4.05
N LEU A 40 24.22 -9.88 2.98
CA LEU A 40 25.20 -10.97 3.06
C LEU A 40 26.52 -10.52 3.74
N LEU A 41 26.92 -9.27 3.55
CA LEU A 41 28.11 -8.70 4.19
C LEU A 41 27.98 -8.59 5.72
N LEU A 42 26.77 -8.61 6.27
CA LEU A 42 26.56 -8.62 7.73
C LEU A 42 26.89 -9.99 8.35
N LEU A 43 26.75 -11.05 7.57
CA LEU A 43 26.86 -12.43 8.05
C LEU A 43 28.32 -12.86 8.24
N PRO A 44 28.56 -13.84 9.10
CA PRO A 44 29.83 -14.59 9.12
C PRO A 44 30.13 -15.19 7.72
N SER A 45 31.39 -15.18 7.32
CA SER A 45 31.82 -15.56 5.97
C SER A 45 31.49 -17.00 5.57
N ASP A 46 31.44 -17.91 6.54
CA ASP A 46 31.05 -19.31 6.33
C ASP A 46 29.55 -19.46 6.00
N ILE A 47 28.73 -18.53 6.49
CA ILE A 47 27.28 -18.49 6.21
C ILE A 47 26.99 -17.72 4.91
N SER A 48 27.62 -16.55 4.74
CA SER A 48 27.37 -15.72 3.56
C SER A 48 27.81 -16.39 2.26
N GLY A 49 28.92 -17.15 2.29
CA GLY A 49 29.42 -17.89 1.12
C GLY A 49 28.44 -18.93 0.57
N GLU A 50 27.68 -19.60 1.44
CA GLU A 50 26.66 -20.58 1.00
C GLU A 50 25.40 -19.93 0.43
N LEU A 51 25.12 -18.66 0.77
CA LEU A 51 23.95 -17.93 0.29
C LEU A 51 24.16 -17.25 -1.06
N SER A 52 25.40 -17.06 -1.50
CA SER A 52 25.74 -16.33 -2.74
C SER A 52 25.07 -16.89 -3.99
N GLY A 53 24.78 -18.19 -4.03
CA GLY A 53 24.05 -18.85 -5.12
C GLY A 53 22.52 -18.87 -5.01
N LEU A 54 21.96 -18.33 -3.91
CA LEU A 54 20.53 -18.43 -3.58
C LEU A 54 19.84 -17.06 -3.52
N THR A 55 20.54 -16.00 -3.86
CA THR A 55 20.11 -14.60 -3.64
C THR A 55 18.75 -14.28 -4.26
N SER A 56 18.48 -14.72 -5.48
CA SER A 56 17.24 -14.41 -6.21
C SER A 56 15.96 -14.96 -5.56
N GLN A 57 16.08 -16.00 -4.75
CA GLN A 57 14.95 -16.68 -4.10
C GLN A 57 14.99 -16.61 -2.58
N LEU A 58 16.02 -15.96 -2.03
CA LEU A 58 16.22 -15.81 -0.58
C LEU A 58 15.14 -14.90 0.00
N SER A 59 14.43 -15.34 1.04
CA SER A 59 13.44 -14.52 1.74
C SER A 59 13.90 -14.11 3.14
N ASP A 60 14.45 -15.03 3.89
CA ASP A 60 14.89 -14.73 5.26
C ASP A 60 16.14 -15.54 5.62
N VAL A 61 17.00 -14.96 6.47
CA VAL A 61 18.10 -15.65 7.13
C VAL A 61 17.86 -15.61 8.63
N VAL A 62 17.99 -16.75 9.31
CA VAL A 62 17.71 -16.89 10.75
C VAL A 62 18.94 -17.40 11.47
N LEU A 63 19.34 -16.64 12.49
CA LEU A 63 20.44 -16.94 13.40
C LEU A 63 19.92 -17.01 14.84
N ASP A 64 19.74 -18.21 15.38
CA ASP A 64 19.36 -18.43 16.78
C ASP A 64 20.51 -19.04 17.56
N LYS A 65 20.91 -18.45 18.68
CA LYS A 65 21.99 -18.93 19.53
C LYS A 65 21.81 -20.39 19.92
N GLY A 66 22.85 -21.20 19.70
CA GLY A 66 22.86 -22.63 20.01
C GLY A 66 22.12 -23.50 19.00
N ARG A 67 21.56 -22.91 17.94
CA ARG A 67 20.89 -23.64 16.84
C ARG A 67 21.69 -23.55 15.55
N ARG A 68 21.41 -24.46 14.63
CA ARG A 68 21.99 -24.40 13.30
C ARG A 68 21.45 -23.22 12.52
N PRO A 69 22.29 -22.34 11.91
CA PRO A 69 21.80 -21.24 11.09
C PRO A 69 21.04 -21.79 9.90
N HIS A 70 20.01 -21.07 9.48
CA HIS A 70 19.22 -21.48 8.32
C HIS A 70 18.67 -20.28 7.57
N ALA A 71 18.33 -20.51 6.29
CA ALA A 71 17.65 -19.56 5.44
C ALA A 71 16.35 -20.15 4.91
N TRP A 72 15.46 -19.26 4.51
CA TRP A 72 14.28 -19.59 3.72
C TRP A 72 14.52 -19.13 2.28
N SER A 73 14.44 -20.06 1.32
CA SER A 73 14.58 -19.79 -0.11
C SER A 73 13.54 -20.59 -0.87
N ALA A 74 12.80 -19.95 -1.77
CA ALA A 74 11.67 -20.55 -2.52
C ALA A 74 10.68 -21.30 -1.62
N GLY A 75 10.39 -20.79 -0.41
CA GLY A 75 9.50 -21.41 0.56
C GLY A 75 10.06 -22.65 1.27
N LYS A 76 11.34 -22.99 1.05
CA LYS A 76 12.00 -24.13 1.69
C LYS A 76 13.06 -23.66 2.67
N ARG A 77 13.17 -24.38 3.80
CA ARG A 77 14.24 -24.15 4.77
C ARG A 77 15.54 -24.83 4.30
N ILE A 78 16.61 -24.07 4.28
CA ILE A 78 17.97 -24.50 3.94
C ILE A 78 18.84 -24.28 5.15
N PHE A 79 19.47 -25.34 5.66
CA PHE A 79 20.43 -25.22 6.76
C PHE A 79 21.78 -24.81 6.23
N LEU A 80 22.41 -23.85 6.91
CA LEU A 80 23.67 -23.24 6.52
C LEU A 80 24.80 -23.75 7.43
N GLY A 81 26.02 -23.64 6.93
CA GLY A 81 27.22 -24.08 7.60
C GLY A 81 27.42 -25.62 7.62
N ARG A 82 28.63 -26.05 7.87
CA ARG A 82 28.99 -27.48 7.95
C ARG A 82 28.13 -28.20 9.00
N ARG A 83 28.01 -29.54 8.88
CA ARG A 83 27.33 -30.38 9.88
C ARG A 83 27.89 -30.11 11.27
N GLY A 84 27.02 -29.77 12.23
CA GLY A 84 27.42 -29.41 13.59
C GLY A 84 27.66 -27.92 13.83
N ARG A 85 27.58 -27.05 12.80
CA ARG A 85 27.66 -25.60 12.96
C ARG A 85 26.44 -25.10 13.77
N VAL A 86 26.71 -24.41 14.86
CA VAL A 86 25.70 -23.73 15.67
C VAL A 86 26.03 -22.23 15.75
N VAL A 87 25.02 -21.41 15.86
CA VAL A 87 25.16 -19.95 16.04
C VAL A 87 25.72 -19.67 17.43
N THR A 88 26.81 -18.94 17.48
CA THR A 88 27.46 -18.49 18.72
C THR A 88 27.02 -17.07 19.10
N SER A 89 27.41 -16.62 20.29
CA SER A 89 27.22 -15.20 20.67
C SER A 89 28.05 -14.26 19.79
N ASP A 90 29.24 -14.70 19.36
CA ASP A 90 30.12 -13.90 18.52
C ASP A 90 29.56 -13.70 17.11
N ASP A 91 28.86 -14.71 16.57
CA ASP A 91 28.14 -14.58 15.29
C ASP A 91 27.06 -13.48 15.38
N LEU A 92 26.25 -13.51 16.45
CA LEU A 92 25.21 -12.50 16.66
C LEU A 92 25.83 -11.12 16.88
N ASN A 93 26.89 -11.02 17.72
CA ASN A 93 27.58 -9.76 17.97
C ASN A 93 28.18 -9.16 16.69
N THR A 94 28.73 -10.02 15.81
CA THR A 94 29.26 -9.58 14.51
C THR A 94 28.20 -8.89 13.68
N VAL A 95 27.00 -9.48 13.59
CA VAL A 95 25.88 -8.87 12.86
C VAL A 95 25.42 -7.58 13.55
N VAL A 96 25.18 -7.63 14.86
CA VAL A 96 24.70 -6.49 15.65
C VAL A 96 25.64 -5.28 15.54
N THR A 97 26.96 -5.51 15.63
CA THR A 97 27.96 -4.42 15.51
C THR A 97 27.92 -3.77 14.13
N ARG A 98 27.64 -4.52 13.09
CA ARG A 98 27.56 -4.01 11.70
C ARG A 98 26.23 -3.32 11.38
N VAL A 99 25.15 -3.74 12.05
CA VAL A 99 23.81 -3.18 11.87
C VAL A 99 23.63 -1.88 12.66
N GLY A 100 24.19 -1.84 13.88
CA GLY A 100 24.00 -0.71 14.79
C GLY A 100 22.83 -0.90 15.74
N ASP A 101 22.13 0.21 16.06
CA ASP A 101 21.08 0.23 17.06
C ASP A 101 19.75 -0.35 16.54
N PHE A 102 19.04 -1.03 17.44
CA PHE A 102 17.69 -1.53 17.19
C PHE A 102 16.68 -0.60 17.83
N GLY A 103 15.62 -0.29 17.09
CA GLY A 103 14.49 0.50 17.57
C GLY A 103 13.74 -0.15 18.74
N SER A 104 12.77 0.56 19.29
CA SER A 104 11.92 0.08 20.39
C SER A 104 11.09 -1.16 20.04
N ASP A 105 10.88 -1.42 18.77
CA ASP A 105 10.20 -2.59 18.20
C ASP A 105 11.16 -3.76 17.93
N ASN A 106 12.43 -3.65 18.35
CA ASN A 106 13.50 -4.62 18.07
C ASN A 106 13.80 -4.82 16.58
N ARG A 107 13.60 -3.80 15.75
CA ARG A 107 13.95 -3.78 14.34
C ARG A 107 15.11 -2.84 14.07
N ALA A 108 15.85 -3.15 13.03
CA ALA A 108 16.87 -2.29 12.45
C ALA A 108 16.92 -2.52 10.95
N GLY A 109 17.33 -1.51 10.20
CA GLY A 109 17.55 -1.56 8.77
C GLY A 109 18.99 -1.22 8.41
N LEU A 110 19.25 -1.13 7.12
CA LEU A 110 20.53 -0.73 6.56
C LEU A 110 20.32 0.52 5.72
N GLU A 111 21.35 1.36 5.68
CA GLU A 111 21.37 2.57 4.85
C GLU A 111 21.03 2.26 3.40
N ALA A 112 20.09 3.00 2.84
CA ALA A 112 19.64 2.86 1.47
C ALA A 112 19.20 1.43 1.08
N GLN A 113 18.69 0.64 2.05
CA GLN A 113 18.25 -0.75 1.83
C GLN A 113 16.82 -0.97 2.32
N LEU A 114 16.15 -1.97 1.74
CA LEU A 114 14.80 -2.41 2.15
C LEU A 114 14.83 -3.63 3.07
N HIS A 115 16.02 -4.12 3.41
CA HIS A 115 16.18 -5.26 4.29
C HIS A 115 15.79 -4.88 5.72
N ARG A 116 15.15 -5.82 6.43
CA ARG A 116 14.77 -5.65 7.81
C ARG A 116 15.40 -6.71 8.68
N ILE A 117 16.06 -6.28 9.74
CA ILE A 117 16.69 -7.15 10.71
C ILE A 117 15.91 -7.03 12.02
N SER A 118 15.43 -8.17 12.52
CA SER A 118 14.63 -8.23 13.74
C SER A 118 15.36 -9.05 14.80
N ALA A 119 15.45 -8.51 16.01
CA ALA A 119 16.15 -9.13 17.13
C ALA A 119 15.18 -9.86 18.07
N ILE A 120 15.57 -11.04 18.52
CA ILE A 120 14.95 -11.74 19.65
C ILE A 120 15.82 -11.53 20.87
N ARG A 121 15.24 -11.03 21.97
CA ARG A 121 15.94 -10.77 23.22
C ARG A 121 15.53 -11.76 24.32
N ASN A 122 16.46 -12.07 25.19
CA ASN A 122 16.17 -12.82 26.42
C ASN A 122 15.64 -11.89 27.53
N ARG A 123 15.35 -12.45 28.70
CA ARG A 123 14.89 -11.67 29.88
C ARG A 123 15.88 -10.62 30.37
N GLY A 124 17.17 -10.81 30.11
CA GLY A 124 18.24 -9.86 30.42
C GLY A 124 18.51 -8.84 29.31
N ASN A 125 17.59 -8.72 28.33
CA ASN A 125 17.66 -7.81 27.19
C ASN A 125 18.84 -8.07 26.22
N HIS A 126 19.53 -9.22 26.30
CA HIS A 126 20.57 -9.61 25.36
C HIS A 126 19.97 -10.24 24.11
N ILE A 127 20.51 -9.94 22.95
CA ILE A 127 20.10 -10.53 21.66
C ILE A 127 20.54 -11.99 21.63
N ILE A 128 19.58 -12.88 21.44
CA ILE A 128 19.78 -14.34 21.36
C ILE A 128 19.34 -14.92 20.02
N GLY A 129 18.74 -14.12 19.15
CA GLY A 129 18.34 -14.51 17.81
C GLY A 129 18.16 -13.31 16.90
N LEU A 130 18.37 -13.52 15.61
CA LEU A 130 18.18 -12.54 14.55
C LEU A 130 17.39 -13.16 13.40
N THR A 131 16.42 -12.42 12.88
CA THR A 131 15.77 -12.72 11.60
C THR A 131 16.06 -11.58 10.63
N MET A 132 16.71 -11.90 9.52
CA MET A 132 17.13 -10.95 8.51
C MET A 132 16.26 -11.18 7.27
N ARG A 133 15.32 -10.29 7.02
CA ARG A 133 14.39 -10.38 5.88
C ARG A 133 14.94 -9.63 4.68
N VAL A 134 14.91 -10.29 3.52
CA VAL A 134 15.27 -9.67 2.25
C VAL A 134 14.13 -8.78 1.77
N GLY A 135 14.38 -7.47 1.69
CA GLY A 135 13.50 -6.49 1.05
C GLY A 135 13.78 -6.43 -0.44
N ARG A 136 12.70 -6.41 -1.24
CA ARG A 136 12.77 -6.26 -2.70
C ARG A 136 11.89 -5.12 -3.15
N HIS A 137 12.25 -4.49 -4.26
CA HIS A 137 11.36 -3.58 -4.93
C HIS A 137 11.02 -4.08 -6.34
N VAL A 138 9.87 -3.63 -6.84
CA VAL A 138 9.40 -3.96 -8.18
C VAL A 138 9.12 -2.65 -8.88
N SER A 139 9.87 -2.35 -9.94
CA SER A 139 9.61 -1.20 -10.79
C SER A 139 8.66 -1.56 -11.94
N GLY A 140 7.91 -0.56 -12.44
CA GLY A 140 7.01 -0.73 -13.57
C GLY A 140 5.63 -1.32 -13.23
N ASN A 141 5.38 -1.69 -11.98
CA ASN A 141 4.10 -2.28 -11.60
C ASN A 141 2.95 -1.26 -11.51
N ALA A 142 3.23 0.03 -11.31
CA ALA A 142 2.23 1.09 -11.21
C ALA A 142 1.79 1.68 -12.57
N HIS A 143 2.35 1.23 -13.70
CA HIS A 143 1.96 1.71 -15.03
C HIS A 143 0.48 1.47 -15.36
N MET A 144 -0.14 0.46 -14.76
CA MET A 144 -1.57 0.18 -14.93
C MET A 144 -2.49 1.32 -14.50
N ILE A 145 -1.97 2.28 -13.71
CA ILE A 145 -2.71 3.44 -13.21
C ILE A 145 -2.03 4.77 -13.56
N ALA A 146 -1.15 4.79 -14.56
CA ALA A 146 -0.43 5.98 -14.99
C ALA A 146 -1.40 7.13 -15.35
N ASP A 147 -2.53 6.83 -15.97
CA ASP A 147 -3.60 7.76 -16.25
C ASP A 147 -4.15 8.45 -15.00
N LEU A 148 -4.31 7.72 -13.89
CA LEU A 148 -4.78 8.26 -12.61
C LEU A 148 -3.68 9.03 -11.86
N LEU A 149 -2.41 8.68 -12.11
CA LEU A 149 -1.28 9.34 -11.46
C LEU A 149 -0.98 10.72 -12.05
N PHE A 150 -1.03 10.86 -13.37
CA PHE A 150 -0.51 12.03 -14.08
C PHE A 150 -1.59 12.94 -14.68
N ARG A 151 -2.83 12.45 -14.85
CA ARG A 151 -3.93 13.23 -15.40
C ARG A 151 -4.62 14.12 -14.38
N ASP A 152 -4.86 13.59 -13.19
CA ASP A 152 -5.65 14.23 -12.15
C ASP A 152 -4.88 14.32 -10.82
N ASP A 153 -5.20 15.31 -10.00
CA ASP A 153 -4.68 15.42 -8.63
C ASP A 153 -5.51 14.59 -7.63
N ALA A 154 -6.21 13.58 -8.11
CA ALA A 154 -7.04 12.70 -7.30
C ALA A 154 -6.22 11.95 -6.25
N SER A 155 -6.69 11.96 -5.01
CA SER A 155 -6.12 11.18 -3.93
C SER A 155 -6.50 9.71 -4.08
N ILE A 156 -5.53 8.80 -3.88
CA ILE A 156 -5.69 7.36 -4.15
C ILE A 156 -5.48 6.54 -2.88
N LEU A 157 -6.41 5.66 -2.59
CA LEU A 157 -6.33 4.69 -1.49
C LEU A 157 -6.18 3.27 -2.03
N PHE A 158 -5.09 2.60 -1.65
CA PHE A 158 -4.88 1.19 -1.96
C PHE A 158 -5.46 0.33 -0.83
N LEU A 159 -6.40 -0.54 -1.15
CA LEU A 159 -7.01 -1.49 -0.23
C LEU A 159 -6.57 -2.91 -0.54
N GLY A 160 -6.39 -3.72 0.47
CA GLY A 160 -6.08 -5.15 0.30
C GLY A 160 -5.63 -5.81 1.59
N GLU A 161 -5.60 -7.13 1.58
CA GLU A 161 -5.12 -7.93 2.70
C GLU A 161 -3.58 -7.85 2.83
N PRO A 162 -3.00 -8.25 3.97
CA PRO A 162 -1.56 -8.38 4.10
C PRO A 162 -0.98 -9.28 2.99
N GLY A 163 0.11 -8.82 2.36
CA GLY A 163 0.75 -9.54 1.26
C GLY A 163 0.04 -9.42 -0.10
N SER A 164 -0.90 -8.49 -0.28
CA SER A 164 -1.51 -8.18 -1.58
C SER A 164 -0.67 -7.27 -2.48
N GLY A 165 0.50 -6.83 -2.01
CA GLY A 165 1.41 -5.99 -2.80
C GLY A 165 1.22 -4.48 -2.64
N LYS A 166 0.37 -4.01 -1.70
CA LYS A 166 0.11 -2.57 -1.46
C LYS A 166 1.38 -1.74 -1.36
N THR A 167 2.25 -2.08 -0.41
CA THR A 167 3.52 -1.35 -0.17
C THR A 167 4.39 -1.30 -1.42
N THR A 168 4.45 -2.40 -2.19
CA THR A 168 5.22 -2.47 -3.44
C THR A 168 4.71 -1.48 -4.49
N ILE A 169 3.38 -1.36 -4.61
CA ILE A 169 2.74 -0.44 -5.57
C ILE A 169 2.86 1.01 -5.08
N VAL A 170 2.59 1.27 -3.80
CA VAL A 170 2.73 2.59 -3.19
C VAL A 170 4.16 3.12 -3.36
N ARG A 171 5.16 2.27 -3.20
CA ARG A 171 6.58 2.61 -3.41
C ARG A 171 6.86 3.05 -4.84
N GLU A 172 6.38 2.32 -5.84
CA GLU A 172 6.57 2.68 -7.25
C GLU A 172 5.77 3.94 -7.63
N VAL A 173 4.53 4.09 -7.13
CA VAL A 173 3.74 5.32 -7.28
C VAL A 173 4.50 6.52 -6.70
N THR A 174 5.09 6.36 -5.53
CA THR A 174 5.91 7.39 -4.87
C THR A 174 7.07 7.82 -5.77
N ARG A 175 7.82 6.86 -6.29
CA ARG A 175 8.94 7.11 -7.21
C ARG A 175 8.51 7.89 -8.45
N LEU A 176 7.44 7.44 -9.11
CA LEU A 176 6.92 8.07 -10.32
C LEU A 176 6.44 9.51 -10.07
N LEU A 177 5.73 9.74 -8.97
CA LEU A 177 5.26 11.10 -8.63
C LEU A 177 6.41 12.02 -8.22
N ALA A 178 7.44 11.48 -7.57
CA ALA A 178 8.59 12.25 -7.11
C ALA A 178 9.48 12.79 -8.27
N GLU A 179 9.31 12.30 -9.49
CA GLU A 179 10.01 12.82 -10.65
C GLU A 179 9.57 14.26 -11.02
N THR A 180 8.32 14.63 -10.68
CA THR A 180 7.73 15.91 -11.08
C THR A 180 7.07 16.69 -9.94
N ARG A 181 6.90 16.10 -8.77
CA ARG A 181 6.18 16.66 -7.63
C ARG A 181 7.02 16.62 -6.35
N ASN A 182 6.77 17.55 -5.44
CA ASN A 182 7.33 17.50 -4.09
C ASN A 182 6.57 16.44 -3.27
N VAL A 183 7.16 15.24 -3.16
CA VAL A 183 6.57 14.09 -2.46
C VAL A 183 7.19 13.93 -1.09
N LEU A 184 6.34 13.82 -0.07
CA LEU A 184 6.73 13.51 1.30
C LEU A 184 6.13 12.17 1.73
N ILE A 185 6.98 11.26 2.20
CA ILE A 185 6.58 9.96 2.73
C ILE A 185 6.50 10.05 4.26
N VAL A 186 5.41 9.56 4.83
CA VAL A 186 5.27 9.29 6.27
C VAL A 186 5.30 7.77 6.43
N ASP A 187 6.46 7.24 6.81
CA ASP A 187 6.77 5.81 6.80
C ASP A 187 6.89 5.27 8.22
N THR A 188 5.80 4.74 8.74
CA THR A 188 5.73 4.25 10.13
C THR A 188 6.39 2.89 10.30
N SER A 189 6.25 2.03 9.30
CA SER A 189 6.81 0.67 9.34
C SER A 189 8.16 0.55 8.64
N ASN A 190 8.69 1.67 8.11
CA ASN A 190 9.90 1.72 7.30
C ASN A 190 9.85 0.76 6.08
N GLU A 191 8.64 0.48 5.61
CA GLU A 191 8.41 -0.46 4.52
C GLU A 191 8.48 0.20 3.13
N ILE A 192 8.20 1.52 3.02
CA ILE A 192 8.25 2.22 1.74
C ILE A 192 9.69 2.56 1.36
N ALA A 193 10.40 3.26 2.24
CA ALA A 193 11.70 3.85 1.94
C ALA A 193 12.90 3.17 2.63
N GLY A 194 12.63 2.13 3.43
CA GLY A 194 13.65 1.47 4.25
C GLY A 194 13.84 2.15 5.62
N ASP A 195 14.71 1.60 6.46
CA ASP A 195 14.84 1.99 7.87
C ASP A 195 16.08 2.85 8.16
N GLY A 196 17.10 2.88 7.28
CA GLY A 196 18.30 3.73 7.45
C GLY A 196 17.99 5.22 7.32
N ASP A 197 18.91 6.09 7.72
CA ASP A 197 18.77 7.56 7.57
C ASP A 197 18.69 7.97 6.09
N VAL A 198 19.37 7.23 5.21
CA VAL A 198 19.29 7.42 3.76
C VAL A 198 18.18 6.54 3.19
N PRO A 199 17.15 7.14 2.55
CA PRO A 199 16.08 6.37 1.91
C PRO A 199 16.61 5.49 0.77
N HIS A 200 15.96 4.35 0.56
CA HIS A 200 16.29 3.48 -0.59
C HIS A 200 16.00 4.18 -1.92
N PRO A 201 16.85 4.01 -2.95
CA PRO A 201 16.68 4.66 -4.27
C PRO A 201 15.35 4.37 -4.98
N CYS A 202 14.64 3.30 -4.57
CA CYS A 202 13.34 2.94 -5.14
C CYS A 202 12.23 3.98 -4.91
N VAL A 203 12.42 4.96 -4.04
CA VAL A 203 11.45 6.05 -3.83
C VAL A 203 11.82 7.32 -4.63
N GLY A 204 12.91 7.27 -5.41
CA GLY A 204 13.36 8.39 -6.25
C GLY A 204 13.71 9.62 -5.42
N LEU A 205 13.17 10.77 -5.82
CA LEU A 205 13.41 12.06 -5.16
C LEU A 205 12.46 12.34 -3.98
N ALA A 206 11.62 11.39 -3.59
CA ALA A 206 10.72 11.58 -2.47
C ALA A 206 11.50 11.73 -1.15
N ARG A 207 11.05 12.68 -0.32
CA ARG A 207 11.59 12.88 1.03
C ARG A 207 10.82 11.99 2.00
N ARG A 208 11.48 11.55 3.07
CA ARG A 208 10.86 10.70 4.08
C ARG A 208 10.92 11.34 5.46
N MET A 209 9.83 11.21 6.20
CA MET A 209 9.76 11.44 7.63
C MET A 209 9.60 10.10 8.35
N HIS A 210 10.47 9.84 9.32
CA HIS A 210 10.33 8.69 10.21
C HIS A 210 9.24 8.95 11.25
N VAL A 211 8.50 7.91 11.58
CA VAL A 211 7.52 7.93 12.67
C VAL A 211 8.08 7.09 13.82
N ARG A 212 8.32 7.71 14.97
CA ARG A 212 8.93 7.03 16.13
C ARG A 212 8.02 6.00 16.76
N SER A 213 6.74 6.27 16.76
CA SER A 213 5.72 5.34 17.26
C SER A 213 4.43 5.45 16.45
N LEU A 214 3.68 4.34 16.36
CA LEU A 214 2.38 4.30 15.68
C LEU A 214 1.40 5.38 16.17
N ALA A 215 1.52 5.84 17.42
CA ALA A 215 0.64 6.86 17.98
C ALA A 215 0.91 8.25 17.41
N GLU A 216 2.13 8.51 16.93
CA GLU A 216 2.59 9.82 16.45
C GLU A 216 2.38 10.03 14.95
N GLN A 217 1.93 9.02 14.22
CA GLN A 217 1.79 9.12 12.75
C GLN A 217 0.94 10.31 12.31
N GLY A 218 -0.20 10.54 12.97
CA GLY A 218 -1.07 11.67 12.67
C GLY A 218 -0.37 13.03 12.89
N ASP A 219 0.39 13.16 13.97
CA ASP A 219 1.14 14.38 14.30
C ASP A 219 2.25 14.63 13.28
N VAL A 220 2.98 13.58 12.87
CA VAL A 220 4.03 13.66 11.84
C VAL A 220 3.42 14.05 10.47
N MET A 221 2.22 13.58 10.12
CA MET A 221 1.52 14.02 8.91
C MET A 221 1.24 15.52 8.94
N ILE A 222 0.74 16.04 10.06
CA ILE A 222 0.46 17.48 10.24
C ILE A 222 1.76 18.29 10.20
N GLU A 223 2.81 17.85 10.90
CA GLU A 223 4.14 18.44 10.86
C GLU A 223 4.67 18.52 9.41
N GLY A 224 4.54 17.43 8.67
CA GLY A 224 4.95 17.34 7.27
C GLY A 224 4.34 18.43 6.39
N VAL A 225 3.04 18.66 6.52
CA VAL A 225 2.35 19.73 5.79
C VAL A 225 2.75 21.11 6.24
N GLN A 226 2.96 21.32 7.54
CA GLN A 226 3.31 22.61 8.10
C GLN A 226 4.74 23.05 7.73
N ASN A 227 5.69 22.12 7.77
CA ASN A 227 7.11 22.44 7.69
C ASN A 227 7.73 22.17 6.32
N HIS A 228 7.13 21.26 5.51
CA HIS A 228 7.78 20.77 4.30
C HIS A 228 6.99 21.02 3.01
N THR A 229 5.79 21.61 3.10
CA THR A 229 4.95 22.04 1.95
C THR A 229 4.88 21.00 0.82
N PRO A 230 4.49 19.73 1.11
CA PRO A 230 4.41 18.71 0.07
C PRO A 230 3.21 18.98 -0.86
N GLU A 231 3.38 18.67 -2.15
CA GLU A 231 2.27 18.57 -3.10
C GLU A 231 1.56 17.22 -2.96
N VAL A 232 2.33 16.18 -2.66
CA VAL A 232 1.83 14.81 -2.45
C VAL A 232 2.36 14.27 -1.12
N MET A 233 1.47 13.71 -0.32
CA MET A 233 1.83 12.97 0.89
C MET A 233 1.51 11.50 0.68
N VAL A 234 2.52 10.67 0.94
CA VAL A 234 2.42 9.21 0.86
C VAL A 234 2.45 8.63 2.26
N ILE A 235 1.48 7.78 2.59
CA ILE A 235 1.34 7.15 3.90
C ILE A 235 1.34 5.65 3.71
N ASP A 236 2.19 4.95 4.44
CA ASP A 236 2.32 3.48 4.32
C ASP A 236 0.99 2.80 4.63
N GLU A 237 0.45 3.01 5.82
CA GLU A 237 -0.82 2.43 6.22
C GLU A 237 -1.61 3.37 7.13
N ILE A 238 -2.91 3.50 6.85
CA ILE A 238 -3.86 4.19 7.73
C ILE A 238 -4.70 3.14 8.45
N GLY A 239 -4.55 3.07 9.77
CA GLY A 239 -5.20 2.08 10.61
C GLY A 239 -6.04 2.63 11.77
N ARG A 240 -5.99 3.97 12.05
CA ARG A 240 -6.57 4.58 13.24
C ARG A 240 -7.33 5.87 12.93
N GLN A 241 -8.27 6.23 13.79
CA GLN A 241 -9.07 7.45 13.66
C GLN A 241 -8.20 8.73 13.63
N ALA A 242 -7.17 8.83 14.46
CA ALA A 242 -6.28 9.99 14.49
C ALA A 242 -5.60 10.25 13.13
N GLU A 243 -5.23 9.19 12.43
CA GLU A 243 -4.63 9.24 11.10
C GLU A 243 -5.65 9.68 10.04
N VAL A 244 -6.93 9.26 10.18
CA VAL A 244 -8.03 9.72 9.32
C VAL A 244 -8.25 11.22 9.47
N ASP A 245 -8.23 11.73 10.70
CA ASP A 245 -8.43 13.15 10.99
C ASP A 245 -7.24 13.99 10.49
N ALA A 246 -6.01 13.49 10.63
CA ALA A 246 -4.82 14.09 10.06
C ALA A 246 -4.88 14.10 8.51
N ALA A 247 -5.24 12.99 7.87
CA ALA A 247 -5.38 12.90 6.42
C ALA A 247 -6.44 13.89 5.88
N ARG A 248 -7.55 14.04 6.59
CA ARG A 248 -8.57 15.05 6.26
C ARG A 248 -8.00 16.47 6.31
N THR A 249 -7.24 16.79 7.36
CA THR A 249 -6.59 18.10 7.52
C THR A 249 -5.58 18.35 6.40
N CYS A 250 -4.76 17.36 6.03
CA CYS A 250 -3.81 17.47 4.92
C CYS A 250 -4.53 17.73 3.59
N LYS A 251 -5.60 16.98 3.30
CA LYS A 251 -6.41 17.19 2.07
C LYS A 251 -7.05 18.57 2.04
N GLN A 252 -7.56 19.07 3.16
CA GLN A 252 -8.15 20.43 3.24
C GLN A 252 -7.12 21.54 2.99
N ARG A 253 -5.83 21.26 3.21
CA ARG A 253 -4.73 22.16 2.87
C ARG A 253 -4.22 22.00 1.43
N GLY A 254 -4.92 21.23 0.61
CA GLY A 254 -4.61 21.04 -0.81
C GLY A 254 -3.56 19.97 -1.11
N VAL A 255 -3.16 19.17 -0.14
CA VAL A 255 -2.18 18.10 -0.35
C VAL A 255 -2.89 16.88 -0.95
N ARG A 256 -2.36 16.37 -2.06
CA ARG A 256 -2.78 15.09 -2.64
C ARG A 256 -2.32 13.94 -1.76
N MET A 257 -3.24 13.00 -1.46
CA MET A 257 -2.96 11.89 -0.57
C MET A 257 -2.83 10.57 -1.34
N ILE A 258 -1.77 9.82 -1.08
CA ILE A 258 -1.59 8.44 -1.54
C ILE A 258 -1.40 7.60 -0.29
N ALA A 259 -2.26 6.62 -0.05
CA ALA A 259 -2.16 5.79 1.15
C ALA A 259 -2.59 4.36 0.90
N SER A 260 -2.28 3.47 1.85
CA SER A 260 -2.86 2.15 1.90
C SER A 260 -3.68 1.92 3.18
N ALA A 261 -4.60 0.97 3.12
CA ALA A 261 -5.33 0.46 4.29
C ALA A 261 -5.70 -1.00 4.09
N HIS A 262 -6.09 -1.67 5.18
CA HIS A 262 -6.51 -3.07 5.11
C HIS A 262 -7.97 -3.24 4.66
N GLY A 263 -8.23 -4.35 3.96
CA GLY A 263 -9.57 -4.79 3.60
C GLY A 263 -9.98 -4.42 2.19
N ASP A 264 -11.26 -4.25 1.98
CA ASP A 264 -11.93 -3.82 0.75
C ASP A 264 -12.87 -2.64 1.03
N LEU A 265 -13.41 -1.99 0.01
CA LEU A 265 -14.26 -0.81 0.17
C LEU A 265 -15.50 -1.09 1.05
N ARG A 266 -16.14 -2.26 0.91
CA ARG A 266 -17.31 -2.61 1.73
C ARG A 266 -16.95 -2.85 3.20
N LYS A 267 -15.78 -3.44 3.49
CA LYS A 267 -15.25 -3.59 4.85
C LYS A 267 -14.86 -2.24 5.43
N LEU A 268 -14.24 -1.36 4.63
CA LEU A 268 -13.85 -0.03 5.05
C LEU A 268 -15.05 0.84 5.46
N ILE A 269 -16.14 0.82 4.68
CA ILE A 269 -17.39 1.52 5.00
C ILE A 269 -17.97 1.05 6.36
N LYS A 270 -17.83 -0.23 6.69
CA LYS A 270 -18.31 -0.79 7.97
C LYS A 270 -17.40 -0.49 9.15
N ASN A 271 -16.13 -0.17 8.89
CA ASN A 271 -15.15 0.12 9.94
C ASN A 271 -15.38 1.53 10.50
N LYS A 272 -15.75 1.62 11.78
CA LYS A 272 -16.08 2.90 12.44
C LYS A 272 -14.92 3.88 12.48
N GLU A 273 -13.69 3.38 12.61
CA GLU A 273 -12.48 4.20 12.70
C GLU A 273 -12.03 4.72 11.34
N LEU A 274 -12.16 3.90 10.28
CA LEU A 274 -11.58 4.19 8.97
C LEU A 274 -12.58 4.70 7.92
N ARG A 275 -13.89 4.54 8.13
CA ARG A 275 -14.91 4.98 7.16
C ARG A 275 -14.84 6.46 6.80
N GLY A 276 -14.20 7.28 7.65
CA GLY A 276 -13.91 8.68 7.38
C GLY A 276 -13.04 8.91 6.13
N LEU A 277 -12.21 7.92 5.73
CA LEU A 277 -11.39 7.96 4.51
C LEU A 277 -12.25 8.07 3.23
N VAL A 278 -13.43 7.47 3.27
CA VAL A 278 -14.39 7.42 2.14
C VAL A 278 -15.65 8.27 2.36
N GLY A 279 -15.56 9.26 3.26
CA GLY A 279 -16.58 10.26 3.51
C GLY A 279 -17.40 10.08 4.78
N GLY A 280 -17.16 9.01 5.54
CA GLY A 280 -17.90 8.70 6.77
C GLY A 280 -19.35 8.28 6.50
N ILE A 281 -20.06 7.97 7.56
CA ILE A 281 -21.47 7.57 7.50
C ILE A 281 -22.23 8.24 8.63
N GLU A 282 -23.37 8.81 8.30
CA GLU A 282 -24.33 9.37 9.27
C GLU A 282 -25.73 8.81 9.05
N LYS A 283 -26.54 8.86 10.09
CA LYS A 283 -27.97 8.57 10.02
C LYS A 283 -28.74 9.88 10.17
N VAL A 284 -29.52 10.20 9.15
CA VAL A 284 -30.37 11.39 9.16
C VAL A 284 -31.84 11.01 9.31
N THR A 285 -32.60 11.86 9.98
CA THR A 285 -34.06 11.72 10.06
C THR A 285 -34.70 12.52 8.93
N LEU A 286 -35.44 11.82 8.07
CA LEU A 286 -36.14 12.42 6.95
C LEU A 286 -37.46 13.06 7.40
N GLY A 287 -37.78 14.19 6.82
CA GLY A 287 -39.14 14.74 6.92
C GLY A 287 -40.15 13.87 6.17
N ASP A 288 -41.46 14.04 6.48
CA ASP A 288 -42.52 13.17 5.92
C ASP A 288 -42.56 13.17 4.40
N ALA A 289 -42.32 14.31 3.76
CA ALA A 289 -42.28 14.43 2.30
C ALA A 289 -41.10 13.62 1.71
N GLN A 290 -39.90 13.78 2.28
CA GLN A 290 -38.71 13.09 1.85
C GLN A 290 -38.79 11.56 2.10
N ALA A 291 -39.35 11.15 3.25
CA ALA A 291 -39.58 9.74 3.57
C ALA A 291 -40.54 9.07 2.59
N LYS A 292 -41.59 9.79 2.12
CA LYS A 292 -42.50 9.28 1.09
C LYS A 292 -41.80 9.15 -0.28
N GLU A 293 -40.96 10.11 -0.63
CA GLU A 293 -40.21 10.06 -1.88
C GLU A 293 -39.22 8.92 -1.90
N GLU A 294 -38.52 8.70 -0.77
CA GLU A 294 -37.57 7.58 -0.61
C GLU A 294 -38.29 6.22 -0.66
N ALA A 295 -39.43 6.08 0.02
CA ALA A 295 -40.27 4.88 -0.05
C ALA A 295 -40.72 4.58 -1.49
N LYS A 296 -41.07 5.60 -2.27
CA LYS A 296 -41.44 5.48 -3.69
C LYS A 296 -40.24 5.02 -4.55
N LYS A 297 -39.05 5.58 -4.32
CA LYS A 297 -37.82 5.13 -5.02
C LYS A 297 -37.52 3.64 -4.78
N HIS A 298 -37.79 3.15 -3.58
CA HIS A 298 -37.58 1.74 -3.23
C HIS A 298 -38.79 0.83 -3.52
N GLY A 299 -39.80 1.33 -4.25
CA GLY A 299 -40.97 0.53 -4.66
C GLY A 299 -41.85 0.08 -3.49
N GLN A 300 -41.81 0.78 -2.35
CA GLN A 300 -42.66 0.46 -1.20
C GLN A 300 -44.13 0.79 -1.49
N PRO A 301 -45.09 -0.07 -1.03
CA PRO A 301 -46.51 0.23 -1.13
C PRO A 301 -46.85 1.53 -0.46
N PRO A 302 -47.86 2.30 -0.99
CA PRO A 302 -48.27 3.61 -0.43
C PRO A 302 -48.68 3.57 1.04
N ASP A 303 -49.19 2.44 1.51
CA ASP A 303 -49.67 2.20 2.86
C ASP A 303 -48.65 1.62 3.82
N ALA A 304 -47.43 1.39 3.34
CA ALA A 304 -46.34 0.85 4.18
C ALA A 304 -45.87 1.89 5.21
N PRO A 305 -45.45 1.47 6.42
CA PRO A 305 -44.91 2.38 7.41
C PRO A 305 -43.62 3.02 6.87
N LEU A 306 -43.58 4.37 6.89
CA LEU A 306 -42.44 5.14 6.37
C LEU A 306 -41.21 4.95 7.27
N ASN A 307 -40.10 4.52 6.68
CA ASN A 307 -38.83 4.58 7.34
C ASN A 307 -38.26 6.00 7.25
N LYS A 308 -38.21 6.70 8.37
CA LYS A 308 -37.70 8.07 8.47
C LYS A 308 -36.20 8.14 8.71
N LEU A 309 -35.52 6.99 8.86
CA LEU A 309 -34.07 6.94 9.04
C LEU A 309 -33.39 6.58 7.72
N LYS A 310 -32.58 7.49 7.20
CA LYS A 310 -31.71 7.24 6.04
C LYS A 310 -30.25 7.21 6.48
N THR A 311 -29.53 6.23 5.99
CA THR A 311 -28.07 6.17 6.12
C THR A 311 -27.47 6.80 4.88
N GLN A 312 -26.63 7.81 5.06
CA GLN A 312 -25.96 8.50 3.97
C GLN A 312 -24.49 8.77 4.30
N ARG A 313 -23.74 9.20 3.32
CA ARG A 313 -22.36 9.65 3.51
C ARG A 313 -22.37 10.99 4.26
N ALA A 314 -21.51 11.11 5.30
CA ALA A 314 -21.45 12.29 6.16
C ALA A 314 -20.76 13.50 5.51
N GLY A 315 -19.85 13.26 4.56
CA GLY A 315 -19.09 14.33 3.90
C GLY A 315 -18.34 13.84 2.66
N SER A 316 -17.46 14.68 2.13
CA SER A 316 -16.62 14.32 0.99
C SER A 316 -15.56 13.29 1.39
N PRO A 317 -15.27 12.29 0.54
CA PRO A 317 -14.16 11.37 0.74
C PRO A 317 -12.82 12.10 0.80
N ILE A 318 -11.89 11.57 1.61
CA ILE A 318 -10.49 11.99 1.59
C ILE A 318 -9.84 11.48 0.30
N PHE A 319 -10.18 10.25 -0.10
CA PHE A 319 -9.68 9.60 -1.30
C PHE A 319 -10.73 9.57 -2.39
N ASP A 320 -10.36 10.06 -3.56
CA ASP A 320 -11.24 10.19 -4.72
C ASP A 320 -11.33 8.87 -5.50
N VAL A 321 -10.24 8.08 -5.42
CA VAL A 321 -10.09 6.79 -6.09
C VAL A 321 -9.71 5.74 -5.06
N VAL A 322 -10.34 4.57 -5.14
CA VAL A 322 -10.00 3.38 -4.37
C VAL A 322 -9.53 2.30 -5.31
N ILE A 323 -8.39 1.68 -5.00
CA ILE A 323 -7.82 0.57 -5.76
C ILE A 323 -7.77 -0.65 -4.85
N GLU A 324 -8.52 -1.67 -5.19
CA GLU A 324 -8.58 -2.92 -4.45
C GLU A 324 -7.65 -3.96 -5.05
N LEU A 325 -6.78 -4.51 -4.20
CA LEU A 325 -5.77 -5.50 -4.54
C LEU A 325 -6.07 -6.81 -3.83
N ARG A 326 -5.98 -7.92 -4.56
CA ARG A 326 -6.19 -9.25 -4.02
C ARG A 326 -4.87 -9.98 -3.81
N ARG A 327 -4.81 -10.75 -2.74
CA ARG A 327 -3.64 -11.57 -2.46
C ARG A 327 -3.46 -12.64 -3.53
N GLY A 328 -2.25 -12.73 -4.10
CA GLY A 328 -1.93 -13.68 -5.18
C GLY A 328 -2.30 -13.22 -6.59
N GLU A 329 -3.04 -12.11 -6.72
CA GLU A 329 -3.47 -11.54 -7.99
C GLU A 329 -2.77 -10.20 -8.24
N LEU A 330 -1.43 -10.20 -8.30
CA LEU A 330 -0.61 -8.99 -8.39
C LEU A 330 -0.84 -8.16 -9.66
N HIS A 331 -1.45 -8.76 -10.68
CA HIS A 331 -1.68 -8.19 -12.01
C HIS A 331 -3.16 -7.96 -12.29
N ASP A 332 -4.02 -8.04 -11.28
CA ASP A 332 -5.48 -7.86 -11.39
C ASP A 332 -5.95 -6.88 -10.31
N TRP A 333 -6.31 -5.67 -10.73
CA TRP A 333 -6.68 -4.58 -9.84
C TRP A 333 -8.08 -4.11 -10.13
N ARG A 334 -8.82 -3.84 -9.08
CA ARG A 334 -10.16 -3.29 -9.17
C ARG A 334 -10.15 -1.83 -8.73
N ILE A 335 -10.51 -0.93 -9.65
CA ILE A 335 -10.45 0.52 -9.48
C ILE A 335 -11.86 1.08 -9.36
N VAL A 336 -12.14 1.76 -8.27
CA VAL A 336 -13.41 2.43 -7.98
C VAL A 336 -13.20 3.93 -8.05
N SER A 337 -13.76 4.55 -9.08
CA SER A 337 -13.68 6.00 -9.32
C SER A 337 -14.96 6.47 -10.03
N PRO A 338 -15.64 7.53 -9.52
CA PRO A 338 -15.39 8.24 -8.26
C PRO A 338 -15.78 7.42 -7.02
N CYS A 339 -14.95 7.49 -5.97
CA CYS A 339 -15.21 6.81 -4.70
C CYS A 339 -16.54 7.24 -4.07
N ALA A 340 -16.86 8.54 -4.12
CA ALA A 340 -18.10 9.11 -3.55
C ALA A 340 -19.35 8.41 -4.08
N THR A 341 -19.48 8.32 -5.40
CA THR A 341 -20.63 7.70 -6.07
C THR A 341 -20.79 6.22 -5.70
N ALA A 342 -19.66 5.49 -5.65
CA ALA A 342 -19.67 4.09 -5.26
C ALA A 342 -20.13 3.90 -3.81
N VAL A 343 -19.65 4.73 -2.89
CA VAL A 343 -20.07 4.70 -1.49
C VAL A 343 -21.57 5.00 -1.36
N ASP A 344 -22.06 6.02 -2.04
CA ASP A 344 -23.48 6.37 -2.02
C ASP A 344 -24.34 5.20 -2.56
N SER A 345 -23.97 4.59 -3.68
CA SER A 345 -24.63 3.39 -4.22
C SER A 345 -24.62 2.21 -3.24
N ILE A 346 -23.48 1.96 -2.57
CA ILE A 346 -23.40 0.89 -1.57
C ILE A 346 -24.33 1.15 -0.40
N LEU A 347 -24.44 2.40 0.08
CA LEU A 347 -25.33 2.77 1.20
C LEU A 347 -26.80 2.67 0.82
N GLU A 348 -27.14 2.90 -0.44
CA GLU A 348 -28.48 2.72 -1.00
C GLU A 348 -28.81 1.26 -1.37
N GLY A 349 -27.84 0.34 -1.24
CA GLY A 349 -28.00 -1.05 -1.66
C GLY A 349 -28.01 -1.25 -3.18
N ALA A 350 -27.59 -0.25 -3.93
CA ALA A 350 -27.51 -0.27 -5.39
C ALA A 350 -26.16 -0.84 -5.88
N ARG A 351 -26.12 -1.17 -7.15
CA ARG A 351 -24.88 -1.55 -7.84
C ARG A 351 -24.08 -0.30 -8.20
N TYR A 352 -22.76 -0.43 -8.24
CA TYR A 352 -21.86 0.63 -8.69
C TYR A 352 -20.86 0.08 -9.71
N GLU A 353 -20.34 0.98 -10.53
CA GLU A 353 -19.34 0.65 -11.55
C GLU A 353 -17.94 0.65 -10.93
N ALA A 354 -17.13 -0.31 -11.34
CA ALA A 354 -15.70 -0.37 -11.09
C ALA A 354 -14.97 -0.78 -12.38
N GLN A 355 -13.73 -0.37 -12.53
CA GLN A 355 -12.86 -0.84 -13.60
C GLN A 355 -12.02 -1.99 -13.07
N ARG A 356 -12.01 -3.12 -13.78
CA ARG A 356 -11.04 -4.16 -13.57
C ARG A 356 -9.91 -3.99 -14.58
N ARG A 357 -8.70 -3.86 -14.09
CA ARG A 357 -7.50 -3.76 -14.92
C ARG A 357 -6.64 -4.99 -14.68
N THR A 358 -6.36 -5.72 -15.75
CA THR A 358 -5.50 -6.90 -15.73
C THR A 358 -4.30 -6.69 -16.63
N ARG A 359 -3.14 -7.20 -16.25
CA ARG A 359 -1.91 -7.11 -17.01
C ARG A 359 -1.39 -8.50 -17.37
N ASN A 360 -0.94 -8.65 -18.61
CA ASN A 360 -0.18 -9.82 -19.04
C ASN A 360 1.29 -9.69 -18.58
N ASP A 361 1.78 -10.64 -17.81
CA ASP A 361 3.12 -10.61 -17.22
C ASP A 361 4.25 -10.75 -18.25
N THR A 362 3.95 -11.33 -19.41
CA THR A 362 4.93 -11.58 -20.45
C THR A 362 5.05 -10.41 -21.42
N THR A 363 3.90 -9.82 -21.81
CA THR A 363 3.87 -8.76 -22.83
C THR A 363 3.83 -7.36 -22.21
N GLY A 364 3.45 -7.25 -20.94
CA GLY A 364 3.22 -5.98 -20.26
C GLY A 364 1.94 -5.26 -20.69
N GLU A 365 1.18 -5.84 -21.63
CA GLU A 365 -0.10 -5.31 -22.05
C GLU A 365 -1.14 -5.39 -20.95
N PHE A 366 -1.97 -4.38 -20.82
CA PHE A 366 -3.07 -4.40 -19.87
C PHE A 366 -4.42 -4.24 -20.53
N PHE A 367 -5.42 -4.86 -19.91
CA PHE A 367 -6.80 -4.87 -20.36
C PHE A 367 -7.67 -4.18 -19.32
N LEU A 368 -8.70 -3.51 -19.80
CA LEU A 368 -9.66 -2.80 -18.97
C LEU A 368 -11.06 -3.34 -19.25
N GLU A 369 -11.76 -3.75 -18.20
CA GLU A 369 -13.15 -4.20 -18.22
C GLU A 369 -13.97 -3.37 -17.22
N LEU A 370 -15.24 -3.10 -17.54
CA LEU A 370 -16.18 -2.49 -16.60
C LEU A 370 -16.95 -3.57 -15.86
N GLU A 371 -16.94 -3.48 -14.55
CA GLU A 371 -17.68 -4.37 -13.65
C GLU A 371 -18.79 -3.62 -12.94
N HIS A 372 -19.95 -4.27 -12.80
CA HIS A 372 -21.05 -3.81 -11.96
C HIS A 372 -21.11 -4.67 -10.69
N SER A 373 -20.90 -4.06 -9.51
CA SER A 373 -20.84 -4.76 -8.21
C SER A 373 -22.05 -4.50 -7.37
#